data_1574ff338380454b8efd832d19e5692f
#
_entry.id   1574ff338380454b8efd832d19e5692f
#
_cell.length_a   1.000
_cell.length_b   1.000
_cell.length_c   1.000
_cell.angle_alpha   90.00
_cell.angle_beta   90.00
_cell.angle_gamma   90.00
#
_symmetry.space_group_name_H-M   'P 1'
#
loop_
_entity.id
_entity.type
_entity.pdbx_description
1 polymer ?
#
loop_
_entity_poly.entity_id
_entity_poly.type
_entity_poly.pdbx_seq_one_letter_code
_entity_poly.pdbx_strand_id
1 'polypeptide(L)'
;MNVKDIGYVCAAMLLMSPSVHAQEEQPTQEATKSTAPLFASPNSVSGQMAEDKRLDKSIIDSQSPMGYTEWKQKLQENSGLSFTLDYSAAAVGATNTLNDQDTFSGGVLRLFGQWDLIGRESANTGSLIFKVENRHGYTDPSANGVKDEIGYVGLMYPTFSDIGTRYTNFFWKQNLNEGDIEIVVGFLDATDWVDVYALASPWTGFSNFAFATGGATIALPDDAALGAYFNAMLTDEIYLITGFTDSNADSTDPLNGFDTFTDHEFIKTIELGWVTSRERFYLDNTHLTYWQSDERVAAGVNDGQGASFSYSHSFDEKWMPFFRAGYAKDGGTLLQKSV
;
A
#
# COMPACT_ATOMS: atom_id res chain seq x y z
N MET A 1 -2.77 -17.89 35.46
CA MET A 1 -3.47 -17.61 34.22
C MET A 1 -3.07 -18.71 33.23
N ASN A 2 -3.99 -19.63 32.93
CA ASN A 2 -3.68 -20.83 32.13
C ASN A 2 -3.64 -20.45 30.65
N VAL A 3 -2.55 -20.79 29.94
CA VAL A 3 -2.26 -20.52 28.51
C VAL A 3 -3.05 -21.48 27.60
N LYS A 4 -4.29 -21.80 27.89
CA LYS A 4 -5.04 -22.82 27.13
C LYS A 4 -6.18 -22.31 26.24
N ASP A 5 -6.40 -21.02 26.16
CA ASP A 5 -7.49 -20.46 25.34
C ASP A 5 -6.96 -19.48 24.32
N ILE A 6 -6.14 -19.98 23.37
CA ILE A 6 -5.84 -19.23 22.15
C ILE A 6 -7.01 -19.48 21.19
N GLY A 7 -7.91 -18.51 21.09
CA GLY A 7 -9.01 -18.54 20.14
C GLY A 7 -8.50 -18.59 18.70
N TYR A 8 -9.04 -19.49 17.90
CA TYR A 8 -8.77 -19.54 16.45
C TYR A 8 -9.60 -18.46 15.77
N VAL A 9 -8.93 -17.53 15.10
CA VAL A 9 -9.58 -16.57 14.18
C VAL A 9 -9.75 -17.26 12.83
N CYS A 10 -10.99 -17.56 12.44
CA CYS A 10 -11.30 -17.95 11.06
C CYS A 10 -11.67 -16.69 10.28
N ALA A 11 -10.75 -16.18 9.47
CA ALA A 11 -11.01 -15.11 8.52
C ALA A 11 -11.53 -15.72 7.21
N ALA A 12 -12.78 -15.48 6.89
CA ALA A 12 -13.30 -15.72 5.55
C ALA A 12 -13.27 -14.37 4.80
N MET A 13 -12.24 -14.13 4.01
CA MET A 13 -12.22 -13.04 3.04
C MET A 13 -12.97 -13.50 1.80
N LEU A 14 -14.18 -13.00 1.61
CA LEU A 14 -14.82 -12.99 0.30
C LEU A 14 -14.24 -11.81 -0.50
N LEU A 15 -12.97 -11.95 -0.87
CA LEU A 15 -12.42 -11.13 -1.92
C LEU A 15 -13.01 -11.67 -3.22
N MET A 16 -13.86 -10.91 -3.89
CA MET A 16 -14.11 -11.09 -5.31
C MET A 16 -12.86 -10.60 -6.08
N SER A 17 -11.72 -11.18 -5.76
CA SER A 17 -10.48 -11.06 -6.52
C SER A 17 -10.24 -12.41 -7.19
N PRO A 18 -9.92 -12.43 -8.47
CA PRO A 18 -9.64 -13.68 -9.17
C PRO A 18 -8.40 -14.35 -8.59
N SER A 19 -8.50 -15.66 -8.40
CA SER A 19 -7.44 -16.52 -7.85
C SER A 19 -6.21 -16.53 -8.76
N VAL A 20 -5.05 -16.42 -8.17
CA VAL A 20 -3.77 -16.71 -8.82
C VAL A 20 -3.78 -18.20 -9.22
N HIS A 21 -3.86 -18.49 -10.50
CA HIS A 21 -3.65 -19.83 -11.06
C HIS A 21 -2.25 -19.90 -11.67
N ALA A 22 -1.55 -21.00 -11.39
CA ALA A 22 -0.27 -21.33 -11.98
C ALA A 22 -0.38 -21.36 -13.51
N GLN A 23 0.48 -20.63 -14.20
CA GLN A 23 0.60 -20.65 -15.65
C GLN A 23 1.30 -21.94 -16.11
N GLU A 24 0.70 -22.63 -17.09
CA GLU A 24 1.41 -23.56 -17.97
C GLU A 24 2.35 -22.77 -18.90
N GLU A 25 3.55 -23.32 -19.11
CA GLU A 25 4.58 -22.75 -20.00
C GLU A 25 4.00 -22.42 -21.40
N GLN A 26 4.01 -21.13 -21.74
CA GLN A 26 3.87 -20.69 -23.12
C GLN A 26 5.23 -20.31 -23.72
N PRO A 27 5.42 -20.52 -25.05
CA PRO A 27 6.70 -20.33 -25.70
C PRO A 27 7.15 -18.86 -25.68
N THR A 28 8.43 -18.66 -25.47
CA THR A 28 9.19 -17.42 -25.51
C THR A 28 8.63 -16.40 -26.52
N GLN A 29 7.85 -15.43 -26.04
CA GLN A 29 7.68 -14.16 -26.71
C GLN A 29 8.84 -13.23 -26.30
N GLU A 30 9.41 -12.54 -27.30
CA GLU A 30 10.40 -11.51 -27.08
C GLU A 30 9.96 -10.58 -25.96
N ALA A 31 10.87 -10.32 -25.02
CA ALA A 31 10.65 -9.49 -23.85
C ALA A 31 10.22 -8.08 -24.28
N THR A 32 8.92 -7.88 -24.38
CA THR A 32 8.36 -6.53 -24.33
C THR A 32 8.71 -5.98 -22.96
N LYS A 33 9.53 -4.92 -22.91
CA LYS A 33 9.87 -4.20 -21.67
C LYS A 33 8.60 -4.05 -20.85
N SER A 34 8.58 -4.58 -19.63
CA SER A 34 7.45 -4.47 -18.71
C SER A 34 7.05 -3.00 -18.59
N THR A 35 5.81 -2.69 -18.92
CA THR A 35 5.24 -1.34 -18.79
C THR A 35 4.80 -1.04 -17.35
N ALA A 36 5.00 -1.98 -16.42
CA ALA A 36 4.69 -1.77 -15.01
C ALA A 36 5.67 -0.75 -14.41
N PRO A 37 5.17 0.22 -13.64
CA PRO A 37 6.04 1.20 -12.97
C PRO A 37 6.96 0.49 -11.97
N LEU A 38 8.24 0.86 -11.98
CA LEU A 38 9.27 0.18 -11.20
C LEU A 38 9.07 0.33 -9.69
N PHE A 39 8.75 1.56 -9.23
CA PHE A 39 8.59 1.89 -7.80
C PHE A 39 7.12 1.87 -7.33
N ALA A 40 6.23 1.27 -8.10
CA ALA A 40 4.82 1.14 -7.69
C ALA A 40 4.65 -0.03 -6.73
N SER A 41 4.43 0.25 -5.45
CA SER A 41 4.09 -0.80 -4.49
C SER A 41 2.82 -1.55 -4.92
N PRO A 42 2.62 -2.81 -4.48
CA PRO A 42 1.38 -3.54 -4.74
C PRO A 42 0.12 -2.82 -4.23
N ASN A 43 0.28 -1.94 -3.23
CA ASN A 43 -0.81 -1.15 -2.66
C ASN A 43 -1.04 0.19 -3.37
N SER A 44 -0.04 0.70 -4.11
CA SER A 44 -0.14 1.98 -4.80
C SER A 44 -1.19 1.96 -5.92
N VAL A 45 -1.70 3.13 -6.28
CA VAL A 45 -2.62 3.28 -7.42
C VAL A 45 -2.04 2.68 -8.70
N SER A 46 -0.78 2.99 -9.00
CA SER A 46 -0.12 2.48 -10.21
C SER A 46 0.08 0.96 -10.17
N GLY A 47 0.39 0.39 -8.99
CA GLY A 47 0.51 -1.06 -8.78
C GLY A 47 -0.82 -1.78 -8.97
N GLN A 48 -1.88 -1.29 -8.35
CA GLN A 48 -3.23 -1.85 -8.47
C GLN A 48 -3.76 -1.78 -9.92
N MET A 49 -3.55 -0.66 -10.61
CA MET A 49 -3.93 -0.54 -12.02
C MET A 49 -3.11 -1.45 -12.95
N ALA A 50 -1.85 -1.72 -12.63
CA ALA A 50 -1.04 -2.68 -13.37
C ALA A 50 -1.52 -4.11 -13.16
N GLU A 51 -1.92 -4.46 -11.94
CA GLU A 51 -2.49 -5.78 -11.62
C GLU A 51 -3.83 -5.99 -12.32
N ASP A 52 -4.73 -5.00 -12.32
CA ASP A 52 -6.02 -5.05 -13.03
C ASP A 52 -5.85 -5.39 -14.53
N LYS A 53 -4.76 -4.91 -15.16
CA LYS A 53 -4.46 -5.21 -16.57
C LYS A 53 -3.95 -6.63 -16.79
N ARG A 54 -3.40 -7.29 -15.76
CA ARG A 54 -2.87 -8.67 -15.84
C ARG A 54 -3.93 -9.74 -15.68
N LEU A 55 -5.11 -9.39 -15.19
CA LEU A 55 -6.19 -10.33 -14.92
C LEU A 55 -6.94 -10.69 -16.21
N ASP A 56 -6.38 -11.62 -16.98
CA ASP A 56 -6.95 -12.10 -18.24
C ASP A 56 -8.19 -13.00 -18.08
N LYS A 57 -8.45 -13.53 -16.88
CA LYS A 57 -9.54 -14.47 -16.65
C LYS A 57 -10.25 -14.19 -15.33
N SER A 58 -11.53 -13.87 -15.42
CA SER A 58 -12.45 -13.88 -14.26
C SER A 58 -13.00 -15.30 -14.04
N ILE A 59 -13.17 -15.69 -12.78
CA ILE A 59 -13.87 -16.94 -12.40
C ILE A 59 -15.33 -16.87 -12.87
N ILE A 60 -15.91 -15.68 -12.90
CA ILE A 60 -17.22 -15.39 -13.45
C ILE A 60 -16.96 -14.75 -14.81
N ASP A 61 -17.41 -15.41 -15.89
CA ASP A 61 -17.42 -14.81 -17.22
C ASP A 61 -18.45 -13.67 -17.26
N SER A 62 -18.14 -12.61 -16.54
CA SER A 62 -18.92 -11.38 -16.54
C SER A 62 -18.54 -10.61 -17.80
N GLN A 63 -19.37 -10.70 -18.81
CA GLN A 63 -19.24 -9.81 -19.96
C GLN A 63 -19.34 -8.36 -19.44
N SER A 64 -18.26 -7.62 -19.59
CA SER A 64 -18.26 -6.18 -19.37
C SER A 64 -19.44 -5.57 -20.14
N PRO A 65 -20.17 -4.57 -19.59
CA PRO A 65 -21.23 -3.91 -20.33
C PRO A 65 -20.74 -3.53 -21.73
N MET A 66 -21.51 -3.86 -22.75
CA MET A 66 -21.10 -3.74 -24.15
C MET A 66 -20.56 -2.32 -24.41
N GLY A 67 -19.30 -2.22 -24.87
CA GLY A 67 -18.63 -0.96 -25.15
C GLY A 67 -17.94 -0.26 -23.97
N TYR A 68 -18.03 -0.78 -22.73
CA TYR A 68 -17.37 -0.15 -21.58
C TYR A 68 -15.85 -0.26 -21.63
N THR A 69 -15.34 -1.43 -21.96
CA THR A 69 -13.89 -1.66 -22.08
C THR A 69 -13.29 -0.82 -23.21
N GLU A 70 -13.95 -0.81 -24.37
CA GLU A 70 -13.52 0.01 -25.50
C GLU A 70 -13.60 1.53 -25.19
N TRP A 71 -14.61 1.94 -24.44
CA TRP A 71 -14.72 3.34 -24.01
C TRP A 71 -13.57 3.71 -23.06
N LYS A 72 -13.24 2.89 -22.06
CA LYS A 72 -12.09 3.11 -21.16
C LYS A 72 -10.78 3.17 -21.94
N GLN A 73 -10.58 2.25 -22.89
CA GLN A 73 -9.39 2.24 -23.73
C GLN A 73 -9.28 3.52 -24.56
N LYS A 74 -10.34 3.94 -25.24
CA LYS A 74 -10.38 5.19 -25.99
C LYS A 74 -10.14 6.42 -25.11
N LEU A 75 -10.65 6.42 -23.89
CA LEU A 75 -10.40 7.48 -22.92
C LEU A 75 -8.90 7.57 -22.60
N GLN A 76 -8.26 6.44 -22.33
CA GLN A 76 -6.81 6.38 -22.08
C GLN A 76 -6.00 6.84 -23.30
N GLU A 77 -6.31 6.33 -24.49
CA GLU A 77 -5.63 6.69 -25.74
C GLU A 77 -5.74 8.18 -26.05
N ASN A 78 -6.94 8.75 -25.92
CA ASN A 78 -7.19 10.14 -26.31
C ASN A 78 -6.74 11.16 -25.26
N SER A 79 -6.98 10.88 -23.99
CA SER A 79 -6.75 11.85 -22.90
C SER A 79 -5.61 11.49 -21.95
N GLY A 80 -5.11 10.25 -21.97
CA GLY A 80 -4.15 9.74 -20.99
C GLY A 80 -4.78 9.36 -19.65
N LEU A 81 -6.11 9.44 -19.50
CA LEU A 81 -6.81 9.14 -18.26
C LEU A 81 -7.16 7.66 -18.16
N SER A 82 -6.68 7.02 -17.10
CA SER A 82 -7.06 5.67 -16.67
C SER A 82 -7.60 5.70 -15.26
N PHE A 83 -8.71 5.00 -14.99
CA PHE A 83 -9.27 4.92 -13.64
C PHE A 83 -9.99 3.60 -13.40
N THR A 84 -10.15 3.27 -12.12
CA THR A 84 -10.91 2.11 -11.64
C THR A 84 -11.88 2.56 -10.56
N LEU A 85 -13.09 2.01 -10.60
CA LEU A 85 -14.08 2.09 -9.53
C LEU A 85 -14.33 0.66 -9.07
N ASP A 86 -14.03 0.36 -7.82
CA ASP A 86 -14.25 -0.96 -7.25
C ASP A 86 -14.95 -0.91 -5.90
N TYR A 87 -15.46 -2.06 -5.48
CA TYR A 87 -16.07 -2.27 -4.19
C TYR A 87 -15.58 -3.57 -3.57
N SER A 88 -15.04 -3.48 -2.36
CA SER A 88 -14.57 -4.64 -1.59
C SER A 88 -15.33 -4.75 -0.29
N ALA A 89 -15.59 -5.98 0.16
CA ALA A 89 -16.21 -6.26 1.44
C ALA A 89 -15.43 -7.35 2.17
N ALA A 90 -15.38 -7.25 3.50
CA ALA A 90 -14.77 -8.26 4.37
C ALA A 90 -15.70 -8.58 5.53
N ALA A 91 -15.70 -9.88 5.93
CA ALA A 91 -16.30 -10.35 7.14
C ALA A 91 -15.31 -11.24 7.91
N VAL A 92 -15.25 -11.05 9.22
CA VAL A 92 -14.33 -11.75 10.13
C VAL A 92 -15.13 -12.32 11.27
N GLY A 93 -14.88 -13.60 11.61
CA GLY A 93 -15.44 -14.26 12.79
C GLY A 93 -14.36 -14.54 13.83
N ALA A 94 -14.69 -14.37 15.12
CA ALA A 94 -13.84 -14.73 16.23
C ALA A 94 -14.60 -15.63 17.22
N THR A 95 -13.96 -16.68 17.69
CA THR A 95 -14.61 -17.67 18.57
C THR A 95 -14.65 -17.26 20.04
N ASN A 96 -13.76 -16.34 20.45
CA ASN A 96 -13.72 -15.76 21.79
C ASN A 96 -13.37 -14.29 21.68
N THR A 97 -14.20 -13.45 22.25
CA THR A 97 -14.08 -11.99 22.23
C THR A 97 -14.26 -11.42 23.62
N LEU A 98 -13.87 -10.18 23.83
CA LEU A 98 -13.97 -9.51 25.12
C LEU A 98 -15.41 -9.08 25.44
N ASN A 99 -16.20 -8.72 24.42
CA ASN A 99 -17.53 -8.12 24.56
C ASN A 99 -18.66 -8.92 23.88
N ASP A 100 -18.50 -10.24 23.75
CA ASP A 100 -19.48 -11.17 23.17
C ASP A 100 -19.84 -10.93 21.69
N GLN A 101 -19.23 -9.94 21.01
CA GLN A 101 -19.39 -9.77 19.57
C GLN A 101 -18.41 -10.69 18.84
N ASP A 102 -18.92 -11.58 18.03
CA ASP A 102 -18.15 -12.62 17.35
C ASP A 102 -18.01 -12.42 15.83
N THR A 103 -18.71 -11.44 15.27
CA THR A 103 -18.71 -11.15 13.84
C THR A 103 -18.49 -9.67 13.57
N PHE A 104 -17.55 -9.38 12.64
CA PHE A 104 -17.13 -8.04 12.28
C PHE A 104 -17.12 -7.93 10.76
N SER A 105 -17.68 -6.86 10.20
CA SER A 105 -17.75 -6.71 8.75
C SER A 105 -17.77 -5.26 8.31
N GLY A 106 -17.32 -5.02 7.09
CA GLY A 106 -17.30 -3.69 6.50
C GLY A 106 -17.07 -3.73 4.99
N GLY A 107 -17.26 -2.58 4.36
CA GLY A 107 -17.06 -2.39 2.93
C GLY A 107 -16.26 -1.15 2.61
N VAL A 108 -15.66 -1.15 1.42
CA VAL A 108 -14.90 -0.04 0.87
C VAL A 108 -15.26 0.17 -0.58
N LEU A 109 -15.73 1.36 -0.91
CA LEU A 109 -15.88 1.84 -2.28
C LEU A 109 -14.66 2.69 -2.61
N ARG A 110 -13.96 2.40 -3.73
CA ARG A 110 -12.78 3.15 -4.16
C ARG A 110 -12.93 3.66 -5.58
N LEU A 111 -12.54 4.92 -5.77
CA LEU A 111 -12.28 5.51 -7.08
C LEU A 111 -10.81 5.92 -7.11
N PHE A 112 -10.04 5.33 -8.00
CA PHE A 112 -8.62 5.66 -8.14
C PHE A 112 -8.17 5.64 -9.60
N GLY A 113 -7.11 6.36 -9.90
CA GLY A 113 -6.62 6.43 -11.25
C GLY A 113 -5.35 7.25 -11.43
N GLN A 114 -4.93 7.26 -12.68
CA GLN A 114 -3.76 7.97 -13.16
C GLN A 114 -4.12 8.74 -14.43
N TRP A 115 -3.69 10.00 -14.49
CA TRP A 115 -3.85 10.85 -15.66
C TRP A 115 -2.48 11.25 -16.21
N ASP A 116 -2.08 10.61 -17.30
CA ASP A 116 -0.82 10.87 -17.98
C ASP A 116 -0.94 12.14 -18.81
N LEU A 117 -0.30 13.20 -18.35
CA LEU A 117 -0.40 14.53 -18.94
C LEU A 117 0.80 14.89 -19.82
N ILE A 118 1.99 14.35 -19.48
CA ILE A 118 3.25 14.64 -20.15
C ILE A 118 3.93 13.33 -20.55
N GLY A 119 4.53 13.28 -21.73
CA GLY A 119 5.40 12.19 -22.17
C GLY A 119 4.71 10.83 -22.36
N ARG A 120 3.43 10.82 -22.74
CA ARG A 120 2.61 9.60 -22.87
C ARG A 120 3.17 8.53 -23.82
N GLU A 121 3.99 8.93 -24.78
CA GLU A 121 4.63 8.03 -25.76
C GLU A 121 6.05 7.63 -25.34
N SER A 122 6.47 7.95 -24.13
CA SER A 122 7.81 7.67 -23.62
C SER A 122 7.74 7.09 -22.21
N ALA A 123 8.87 6.57 -21.70
CA ALA A 123 9.00 6.18 -20.31
C ALA A 123 9.22 7.37 -19.35
N ASN A 124 9.40 8.59 -19.90
CA ASN A 124 9.57 9.83 -19.12
C ASN A 124 8.22 10.53 -18.94
N THR A 125 7.31 9.92 -18.19
CA THR A 125 5.93 10.38 -18.03
C THR A 125 5.76 11.33 -16.85
N GLY A 126 4.87 12.32 -17.01
CA GLY A 126 4.35 13.14 -15.92
C GLY A 126 2.86 12.88 -15.75
N SER A 127 2.46 12.46 -14.56
CA SER A 127 1.11 11.96 -14.29
C SER A 127 0.54 12.55 -13.01
N LEU A 128 -0.76 12.81 -12.99
CA LEU A 128 -1.53 13.10 -11.80
C LEU A 128 -2.14 11.79 -11.29
N ILE A 129 -1.86 11.43 -10.04
CA ILE A 129 -2.38 10.25 -9.37
C ILE A 129 -3.45 10.66 -8.38
N PHE A 130 -4.56 9.92 -8.32
CA PHE A 130 -5.65 10.20 -7.39
C PHE A 130 -6.29 8.93 -6.84
N LYS A 131 -6.74 8.99 -5.59
CA LYS A 131 -7.53 7.94 -4.94
C LYS A 131 -8.43 8.54 -3.88
N VAL A 132 -9.72 8.19 -3.95
CA VAL A 132 -10.76 8.53 -2.97
C VAL A 132 -11.44 7.24 -2.56
N GLU A 133 -11.66 7.07 -1.26
CA GLU A 133 -12.31 5.88 -0.69
C GLU A 133 -13.48 6.31 0.20
N ASN A 134 -14.51 5.44 0.26
CA ASN A 134 -15.51 5.49 1.32
C ASN A 134 -15.48 4.16 2.06
N ARG A 135 -15.10 4.20 3.33
CA ARG A 135 -15.02 3.04 4.22
C ARG A 135 -16.19 3.06 5.18
N HIS A 136 -16.91 1.95 5.27
CA HIS A 136 -18.11 1.85 6.10
C HIS A 136 -18.26 0.48 6.76
N GLY A 137 -18.76 0.47 8.01
CA GLY A 137 -19.08 -0.74 8.74
C GLY A 137 -20.42 -1.32 8.33
N TYR A 138 -20.53 -2.63 8.28
CA TYR A 138 -21.82 -3.35 8.30
C TYR A 138 -22.19 -3.79 9.71
N THR A 139 -21.18 -3.90 10.58
CA THR A 139 -21.32 -4.14 12.03
C THR A 139 -20.65 -3.01 12.80
N ASP A 140 -21.03 -2.83 14.04
CA ASP A 140 -20.40 -1.89 14.98
C ASP A 140 -19.82 -2.70 16.16
N PRO A 141 -18.48 -2.79 16.31
CA PRO A 141 -17.46 -2.24 15.41
C PRO A 141 -17.35 -2.94 14.04
N SER A 142 -16.74 -2.26 13.08
CA SER A 142 -16.45 -2.80 11.73
C SER A 142 -15.37 -3.89 11.75
N ALA A 143 -14.99 -4.45 10.58
CA ALA A 143 -13.96 -5.50 10.51
C ALA A 143 -12.62 -5.08 11.15
N ASN A 144 -12.23 -3.80 11.07
CA ASN A 144 -11.05 -3.28 11.76
C ASN A 144 -11.14 -3.39 13.28
N GLY A 145 -12.32 -3.33 13.88
CA GLY A 145 -12.53 -3.40 15.31
C GLY A 145 -12.26 -4.77 15.92
N VAL A 146 -12.16 -5.85 15.15
CA VAL A 146 -11.83 -7.19 15.65
C VAL A 146 -10.56 -7.21 16.49
N LYS A 147 -9.58 -6.36 16.20
CA LYS A 147 -8.32 -6.25 16.95
C LYS A 147 -8.53 -5.94 18.44
N ASP A 148 -9.48 -5.08 18.74
CA ASP A 148 -9.79 -4.66 20.11
C ASP A 148 -10.52 -5.76 20.87
N GLU A 149 -11.38 -6.50 20.19
CA GLU A 149 -12.18 -7.58 20.74
C GLU A 149 -11.39 -8.86 21.03
N ILE A 150 -10.36 -9.16 20.25
CA ILE A 150 -9.47 -10.32 20.50
C ILE A 150 -8.22 -9.97 21.31
N GLY A 151 -8.08 -8.70 21.73
CA GLY A 151 -6.93 -8.23 22.50
C GLY A 151 -5.61 -8.25 21.73
N TYR A 152 -5.65 -7.94 20.42
CA TYR A 152 -4.50 -7.95 19.54
C TYR A 152 -3.79 -6.60 19.50
N VAL A 153 -2.45 -6.61 19.49
CA VAL A 153 -1.63 -5.40 19.31
C VAL A 153 -1.34 -5.20 17.81
N GLY A 154 -1.74 -4.05 17.27
CA GLY A 154 -1.51 -3.66 15.88
C GLY A 154 -2.78 -3.23 15.16
N LEU A 155 -2.70 -3.09 13.84
CA LEU A 155 -3.83 -2.75 12.98
C LEU A 155 -4.21 -3.97 12.16
N MET A 156 -5.41 -4.52 12.40
CA MET A 156 -6.00 -5.59 11.59
C MET A 156 -7.08 -5.00 10.69
N TYR A 157 -7.09 -5.43 9.43
CA TYR A 157 -8.07 -4.97 8.44
C TYR A 157 -8.22 -3.44 8.35
N PRO A 158 -7.13 -2.65 8.30
CA PRO A 158 -7.23 -1.19 8.38
C PRO A 158 -8.08 -0.58 7.27
N THR A 159 -8.14 -1.23 6.12
CA THR A 159 -8.95 -0.81 4.97
C THR A 159 -10.45 -0.98 5.18
N PHE A 160 -10.89 -1.84 6.11
CA PHE A 160 -12.29 -2.10 6.42
C PHE A 160 -12.72 -1.46 7.75
N SER A 161 -12.30 -0.23 7.97
CA SER A 161 -12.71 0.65 9.07
C SER A 161 -14.04 1.34 8.76
N ASP A 162 -14.62 2.02 9.74
CA ASP A 162 -15.84 2.85 9.59
C ASP A 162 -15.50 4.31 9.83
N ILE A 163 -14.77 4.92 8.88
CA ILE A 163 -14.29 6.31 8.98
C ILE A 163 -14.86 7.21 7.88
N GLY A 164 -15.79 6.69 7.06
CA GLY A 164 -16.45 7.47 6.03
C GLY A 164 -15.60 7.73 4.79
N THR A 165 -15.81 8.88 4.16
CA THR A 165 -15.10 9.29 2.95
C THR A 165 -13.75 9.88 3.29
N ARG A 166 -12.72 9.43 2.57
CA ARG A 166 -11.35 9.90 2.74
C ARG A 166 -10.64 10.05 1.39
N TYR A 167 -9.69 10.95 1.35
CA TYR A 167 -8.79 11.14 0.22
C TYR A 167 -7.45 10.55 0.60
N THR A 168 -6.92 9.59 -0.16
CA THR A 168 -5.68 8.91 0.21
C THR A 168 -4.51 9.27 -0.70
N ASN A 169 -4.80 9.69 -1.94
CA ASN A 169 -3.75 10.12 -2.87
C ASN A 169 -4.26 11.25 -3.75
N PHE A 170 -3.46 12.31 -3.86
CA PHE A 170 -3.58 13.34 -4.88
C PHE A 170 -2.22 14.00 -5.08
N PHE A 171 -1.42 13.45 -6.01
CA PHE A 171 -0.03 13.86 -6.18
C PHE A 171 0.42 13.83 -7.63
N TRP A 172 1.44 14.62 -7.93
CA TRP A 172 2.18 14.55 -9.19
C TRP A 172 3.26 13.48 -9.11
N LYS A 173 3.33 12.63 -10.14
CA LYS A 173 4.38 11.64 -10.36
C LYS A 173 5.14 11.96 -11.63
N GLN A 174 6.46 12.11 -11.56
CA GLN A 174 7.34 12.32 -12.68
C GLN A 174 8.34 11.17 -12.81
N ASN A 175 8.27 10.43 -13.90
CA ASN A 175 9.28 9.47 -14.29
C ASN A 175 10.31 10.13 -15.20
N LEU A 176 11.59 9.82 -14.98
CA LEU A 176 12.74 10.32 -15.73
C LEU A 176 13.72 9.18 -16.01
N ASN A 177 14.61 9.38 -16.97
CA ASN A 177 15.65 8.43 -17.34
C ASN A 177 15.09 7.03 -17.60
N GLU A 178 14.10 6.93 -18.49
CA GLU A 178 13.43 5.68 -18.85
C GLU A 178 12.78 4.93 -17.68
N GLY A 179 12.37 5.66 -16.62
CA GLY A 179 11.74 5.11 -15.42
C GLY A 179 12.71 4.72 -14.31
N ASP A 180 14.02 4.98 -14.47
CA ASP A 180 15.02 4.76 -13.42
C ASP A 180 14.90 5.74 -12.25
N ILE A 181 14.30 6.90 -12.52
CA ILE A 181 14.07 7.93 -11.50
C ILE A 181 12.57 8.22 -11.46
N GLU A 182 12.02 8.22 -10.27
CA GLU A 182 10.66 8.65 -9.99
C GLU A 182 10.67 9.75 -8.92
N ILE A 183 9.96 10.83 -9.17
CA ILE A 183 9.72 11.90 -8.20
C ILE A 183 8.23 12.02 -7.98
N VAL A 184 7.79 12.04 -6.74
CA VAL A 184 6.39 12.25 -6.36
C VAL A 184 6.27 13.41 -5.40
N VAL A 185 5.24 14.24 -5.58
CA VAL A 185 4.98 15.43 -4.75
C VAL A 185 3.47 15.65 -4.64
N GLY A 186 2.97 15.82 -3.43
CA GLY A 186 1.57 16.10 -3.16
C GLY A 186 1.04 15.38 -1.93
N PHE A 187 -0.27 15.11 -1.90
CA PHE A 187 -0.90 14.28 -0.88
C PHE A 187 -0.72 12.81 -1.23
N LEU A 188 0.04 12.09 -0.44
CA LEU A 188 0.45 10.70 -0.72
C LEU A 188 0.36 9.82 0.53
N ASP A 189 0.12 8.55 0.29
CA ASP A 189 0.20 7.52 1.30
C ASP A 189 1.66 7.05 1.41
N ALA A 190 2.35 7.39 2.50
CA ALA A 190 3.75 7.07 2.70
C ALA A 190 4.03 5.55 2.63
N THR A 191 3.03 4.71 2.92
CA THR A 191 3.15 3.25 2.85
C THR A 191 3.33 2.71 1.43
N ASP A 192 3.12 3.54 0.41
CA ASP A 192 3.40 3.19 -0.98
C ASP A 192 4.91 3.14 -1.30
N TRP A 193 5.75 3.78 -0.49
CA TRP A 193 7.20 3.87 -0.73
C TRP A 193 8.06 3.36 0.43
N VAL A 194 7.56 3.36 1.67
CA VAL A 194 8.36 3.06 2.86
C VAL A 194 8.28 1.59 3.22
N ASP A 195 9.44 0.91 3.17
CA ASP A 195 9.60 -0.48 3.64
C ASP A 195 8.65 -1.47 2.93
N VAL A 196 8.58 -1.40 1.60
CA VAL A 196 7.63 -2.13 0.75
C VAL A 196 8.22 -3.44 0.23
N TYR A 197 7.41 -4.50 0.19
CA TYR A 197 7.70 -5.79 -0.44
C TYR A 197 6.44 -6.42 -1.04
N ALA A 198 6.53 -7.61 -1.66
CA ALA A 198 5.42 -8.19 -2.43
C ALA A 198 4.10 -8.39 -1.65
N LEU A 199 4.17 -8.64 -0.33
CA LEU A 199 2.98 -8.83 0.51
C LEU A 199 2.55 -7.55 1.26
N ALA A 200 3.11 -6.39 0.91
CA ALA A 200 2.80 -5.09 1.49
C ALA A 200 1.46 -4.51 0.97
N SER A 201 0.44 -5.34 0.89
CA SER A 201 -0.89 -4.89 0.47
C SER A 201 -1.95 -5.47 1.42
N PRO A 202 -2.75 -4.64 2.08
CA PRO A 202 -3.87 -5.12 2.91
C PRO A 202 -5.00 -5.73 2.07
N TRP A 203 -4.96 -5.62 0.74
CA TRP A 203 -5.95 -6.17 -0.19
C TRP A 203 -5.62 -7.61 -0.62
N THR A 204 -4.35 -7.90 -0.84
CA THR A 204 -3.88 -9.17 -1.42
C THR A 204 -2.82 -9.88 -0.57
N GLY A 205 -2.26 -9.20 0.42
CA GLY A 205 -1.25 -9.71 1.33
C GLY A 205 -1.81 -10.02 2.73
N PHE A 206 -1.12 -9.54 3.75
CA PHE A 206 -1.51 -9.77 5.15
C PHE A 206 -2.58 -8.79 5.61
N SER A 207 -3.61 -9.30 6.29
CA SER A 207 -4.63 -8.49 6.95
C SER A 207 -4.11 -7.66 8.15
N ASN A 208 -2.97 -8.07 8.70
CA ASN A 208 -2.29 -7.35 9.76
C ASN A 208 -1.26 -6.39 9.18
N PHE A 209 -1.47 -5.11 9.39
CA PHE A 209 -0.63 -4.05 8.86
C PHE A 209 0.83 -4.12 9.34
N ALA A 210 1.10 -4.68 10.53
CA ALA A 210 2.46 -4.89 11.02
C ALA A 210 3.30 -5.85 10.15
N PHE A 211 2.64 -6.70 9.35
CA PHE A 211 3.31 -7.55 8.35
C PHE A 211 3.36 -6.92 6.95
N ALA A 212 2.47 -5.97 6.67
CA ALA A 212 2.42 -5.32 5.36
C ALA A 212 3.56 -4.30 5.16
N THR A 213 3.95 -3.62 6.22
CA THR A 213 5.08 -2.67 6.23
C THR A 213 5.82 -2.75 7.56
N GLY A 214 6.91 -1.99 7.72
CA GLY A 214 7.55 -1.77 9.03
C GLY A 214 6.74 -0.94 10.02
N GLY A 215 5.44 -0.74 9.78
CA GLY A 215 4.56 0.13 10.57
C GLY A 215 4.45 -0.19 12.07
N ALA A 216 4.94 -1.35 12.52
CA ALA A 216 5.08 -1.63 13.94
C ALA A 216 6.20 -0.79 14.61
N THR A 217 7.27 -0.50 13.87
CA THR A 217 8.49 0.20 14.34
C THR A 217 8.84 1.43 13.48
N ILE A 218 7.98 1.84 12.57
CA ILE A 218 8.09 3.09 11.79
C ILE A 218 6.91 3.98 12.17
N ALA A 219 7.16 5.24 12.44
CA ALA A 219 6.15 6.25 12.79
C ALA A 219 5.47 6.78 11.52
N LEU A 220 4.71 5.93 10.81
CA LEU A 220 4.01 6.33 9.59
C LEU A 220 2.82 7.26 9.91
N PRO A 221 2.60 8.34 9.13
CA PRO A 221 1.42 9.19 9.23
C PRO A 221 0.19 8.47 8.69
N ASP A 222 -0.98 9.12 8.81
CA ASP A 222 -2.18 8.70 8.08
C ASP A 222 -1.98 8.89 6.56
N ASP A 223 -2.84 8.28 5.77
CA ASP A 223 -2.84 8.46 4.31
C ASP A 223 -3.08 9.94 3.96
N ALA A 224 -2.78 10.34 2.71
CA ALA A 224 -2.88 11.73 2.25
C ALA A 224 -1.98 12.72 3.00
N ALA A 225 -0.81 12.29 3.42
CA ALA A 225 0.21 13.16 3.97
C ALA A 225 0.83 14.04 2.87
N LEU A 226 0.88 15.36 3.09
CA LEU A 226 1.57 16.26 2.16
C LEU A 226 3.08 16.04 2.25
N GLY A 227 3.73 15.78 1.10
CA GLY A 227 5.15 15.46 1.09
C GLY A 227 5.72 15.16 -0.28
N ALA A 228 6.91 14.57 -0.29
CA ALA A 228 7.62 14.21 -1.51
C ALA A 228 8.51 12.98 -1.31
N TYR A 229 8.63 12.16 -2.36
CA TYR A 229 9.63 11.07 -2.45
C TYR A 229 10.44 11.19 -3.72
N PHE A 230 11.70 10.79 -3.61
CA PHE A 230 12.64 10.60 -4.69
C PHE A 230 13.09 9.15 -4.69
N ASN A 231 12.87 8.45 -5.80
CA ASN A 231 13.18 7.05 -5.99
C ASN A 231 14.14 6.93 -7.17
N ALA A 232 15.19 6.14 -7.05
CA ALA A 232 16.17 5.97 -8.12
C ALA A 232 16.80 4.57 -8.10
N MET A 233 16.95 3.97 -9.29
CA MET A 233 17.87 2.87 -9.50
C MET A 233 19.29 3.45 -9.60
N LEU A 234 20.16 3.09 -8.68
CA LEU A 234 21.57 3.49 -8.68
C LEU A 234 22.41 2.59 -9.61
N THR A 235 21.99 1.32 -9.72
CA THR A 235 22.48 0.31 -10.66
C THR A 235 21.29 -0.54 -11.10
N ASP A 236 21.51 -1.56 -11.92
CA ASP A 236 20.42 -2.50 -12.31
C ASP A 236 19.84 -3.28 -11.11
N GLU A 237 20.57 -3.38 -10.00
CA GLU A 237 20.20 -4.17 -8.82
C GLU A 237 20.05 -3.34 -7.53
N ILE A 238 20.62 -2.14 -7.45
CA ILE A 238 20.62 -1.31 -6.24
C ILE A 238 19.73 -0.10 -6.43
N TYR A 239 18.83 0.14 -5.48
CA TYR A 239 17.96 1.29 -5.50
C TYR A 239 18.06 2.14 -4.22
N LEU A 240 17.65 3.39 -4.35
CA LEU A 240 17.48 4.35 -3.27
C LEU A 240 16.05 4.88 -3.30
N ILE A 241 15.39 4.89 -2.16
CA ILE A 241 14.13 5.61 -1.92
C ILE A 241 14.36 6.56 -0.76
N THR A 242 14.01 7.82 -0.92
CA THR A 242 14.10 8.80 0.16
C THR A 242 12.99 9.84 0.04
N GLY A 243 12.49 10.30 1.16
CA GLY A 243 11.43 11.29 1.16
C GLY A 243 11.05 11.77 2.55
N PHE A 244 10.02 12.59 2.55
CA PHE A 244 9.43 13.12 3.78
C PHE A 244 7.94 13.37 3.57
N THR A 245 7.18 13.27 4.65
CA THR A 245 5.75 13.61 4.69
C THR A 245 5.41 14.29 6.00
N ASP A 246 4.34 15.09 5.97
CA ASP A 246 3.71 15.65 7.16
C ASP A 246 3.28 14.53 8.12
N SER A 247 3.68 14.63 9.39
CA SER A 247 3.35 13.65 10.42
C SER A 247 1.94 13.79 11.00
N ASN A 248 1.27 14.92 10.73
CA ASN A 248 -0.06 15.27 11.27
C ASN A 248 -1.18 15.14 10.22
N ALA A 249 -0.95 14.36 9.18
CA ALA A 249 -1.93 14.14 8.12
C ALA A 249 -3.24 13.56 8.65
N ASP A 250 -4.35 14.03 8.07
CA ASP A 250 -5.70 13.49 8.26
C ASP A 250 -6.34 13.26 6.89
N SER A 251 -6.51 12.03 6.49
CA SER A 251 -7.07 11.66 5.20
C SER A 251 -8.58 11.95 5.07
N THR A 252 -9.26 12.26 6.18
CA THR A 252 -10.67 12.70 6.18
C THR A 252 -10.80 14.22 6.00
N ASP A 253 -9.73 14.97 6.30
CA ASP A 253 -9.62 16.41 6.06
C ASP A 253 -8.25 16.78 5.45
N PRO A 254 -7.95 16.35 4.21
CA PRO A 254 -6.65 16.52 3.60
C PRO A 254 -6.26 17.97 3.37
N LEU A 255 -7.25 18.89 3.26
CA LEU A 255 -6.94 20.32 3.06
C LEU A 255 -6.31 20.97 4.29
N ASN A 256 -6.60 20.45 5.48
CA ASN A 256 -5.90 20.84 6.71
C ASN A 256 -4.38 20.52 6.65
N GLY A 257 -3.97 19.60 5.78
CA GLY A 257 -2.57 19.30 5.55
C GLY A 257 -1.73 20.48 5.06
N PHE A 258 -2.32 21.52 4.47
CA PHE A 258 -1.59 22.74 4.16
C PHE A 258 -1.23 23.54 5.43
N ASP A 259 -2.10 23.51 6.43
CA ASP A 259 -1.85 24.21 7.71
C ASP A 259 -0.84 23.39 8.55
N THR A 260 -1.06 22.07 8.70
CA THR A 260 -0.15 21.21 9.49
C THR A 260 1.24 21.10 8.87
N PHE A 261 1.37 21.20 7.55
CA PHE A 261 2.67 21.24 6.88
C PHE A 261 3.53 22.43 7.32
N THR A 262 2.91 23.55 7.70
CA THR A 262 3.63 24.75 8.20
C THR A 262 4.17 24.59 9.61
N ASP A 263 3.76 23.57 10.35
CA ASP A 263 4.29 23.25 11.68
C ASP A 263 5.71 22.66 11.60
N HIS A 264 6.11 22.19 10.38
CA HIS A 264 7.40 21.56 10.11
C HIS A 264 7.63 20.26 10.90
N GLU A 265 6.58 19.54 11.22
CA GLU A 265 6.60 18.26 11.91
C GLU A 265 6.54 17.12 10.90
N PHE A 266 7.70 16.61 10.48
CA PHE A 266 7.81 15.64 9.39
C PHE A 266 8.31 14.27 9.86
N ILE A 267 7.86 13.22 9.17
CA ILE A 267 8.62 11.97 9.10
C ILE A 267 9.49 12.01 7.84
N LYS A 268 10.74 11.60 8.00
CA LYS A 268 11.78 11.55 6.96
C LYS A 268 12.30 10.13 6.86
N THR A 269 12.43 9.62 5.66
CA THR A 269 12.88 8.24 5.43
C THR A 269 13.98 8.18 4.38
N ILE A 270 14.87 7.21 4.54
CA ILE A 270 15.83 6.81 3.52
C ILE A 270 15.92 5.29 3.53
N GLU A 271 15.80 4.69 2.36
CA GLU A 271 15.87 3.26 2.13
C GLU A 271 16.90 2.94 1.06
N LEU A 272 17.77 2.00 1.35
CA LEU A 272 18.70 1.42 0.39
C LEU A 272 18.37 -0.06 0.25
N GLY A 273 18.15 -0.50 -0.99
CA GLY A 273 17.77 -1.86 -1.25
C GLY A 273 18.52 -2.49 -2.42
N TRP A 274 18.46 -3.81 -2.44
CA TRP A 274 18.97 -4.68 -3.48
C TRP A 274 17.86 -5.58 -4.01
N VAL A 275 17.82 -5.77 -5.34
CA VAL A 275 16.86 -6.62 -6.06
C VAL A 275 17.62 -7.49 -7.06
N THR A 276 17.07 -8.63 -7.44
CA THR A 276 17.69 -9.51 -8.46
C THR A 276 17.48 -9.00 -9.87
N SER A 277 16.37 -8.31 -10.12
CA SER A 277 16.06 -7.62 -11.37
C SER A 277 14.90 -6.64 -11.17
N ARG A 278 14.65 -5.77 -12.14
CA ARG A 278 13.55 -4.80 -12.12
C ARG A 278 12.18 -5.48 -12.12
N GLU A 279 12.01 -6.55 -12.86
CA GLU A 279 10.75 -7.30 -12.95
C GLU A 279 10.40 -7.98 -11.64
N ARG A 280 11.41 -8.22 -10.80
CA ARG A 280 11.27 -8.90 -9.50
C ARG A 280 11.44 -7.95 -8.32
N PHE A 281 11.29 -6.64 -8.53
CA PHE A 281 11.59 -5.58 -7.57
C PHE A 281 11.00 -5.84 -6.17
N TYR A 282 9.76 -6.32 -6.07
CA TYR A 282 9.13 -6.62 -4.77
C TYR A 282 9.17 -8.10 -4.38
N LEU A 283 9.46 -9.01 -5.31
CA LEU A 283 9.52 -10.45 -5.03
C LEU A 283 10.85 -10.85 -4.43
N ASP A 284 11.95 -10.32 -4.99
CA ASP A 284 13.32 -10.59 -4.56
C ASP A 284 13.95 -9.29 -4.11
N ASN A 285 13.66 -8.93 -2.86
CA ASN A 285 14.03 -7.63 -2.32
C ASN A 285 14.71 -7.77 -0.96
N THR A 286 15.82 -7.06 -0.79
CA THR A 286 16.49 -6.92 0.50
C THR A 286 16.76 -5.45 0.73
N HIS A 287 16.20 -4.85 1.79
CA HIS A 287 16.41 -3.44 2.06
C HIS A 287 16.56 -3.11 3.53
N LEU A 288 17.16 -1.96 3.77
CA LEU A 288 17.25 -1.31 5.06
C LEU A 288 16.64 0.09 4.93
N THR A 289 15.61 0.34 5.72
CA THR A 289 14.97 1.63 5.85
C THR A 289 15.37 2.29 7.16
N TYR A 290 15.91 3.50 7.13
CA TYR A 290 16.09 4.36 8.30
C TYR A 290 15.04 5.47 8.25
N TRP A 291 14.49 5.83 9.41
CA TRP A 291 13.53 6.91 9.53
C TRP A 291 13.81 7.80 10.75
N GLN A 292 13.36 9.04 10.65
CA GLN A 292 13.35 10.02 11.72
C GLN A 292 12.05 10.80 11.67
N SER A 293 11.38 10.98 12.82
CA SER A 293 10.23 11.88 12.97
C SER A 293 10.58 13.05 13.87
N ASP A 294 10.08 14.22 13.53
CA ASP A 294 10.10 15.38 14.41
C ASP A 294 9.11 15.20 15.56
N GLU A 295 9.26 15.97 16.65
CA GLU A 295 8.29 16.03 17.73
C GLU A 295 6.95 16.56 17.18
N ARG A 296 5.83 15.92 17.53
CA ARG A 296 4.49 16.40 17.23
C ARG A 296 3.89 17.03 18.48
N VAL A 297 4.06 18.35 18.57
CA VAL A 297 3.75 19.11 19.81
C VAL A 297 2.27 19.03 20.16
N ALA A 298 1.39 19.23 19.18
CA ALA A 298 -0.05 19.19 19.40
C ALA A 298 -0.57 17.79 19.77
N ALA A 299 0.08 16.73 19.28
CA ALA A 299 -0.25 15.34 19.57
C ALA A 299 0.41 14.82 20.86
N GLY A 300 1.35 15.57 21.44
CA GLY A 300 2.13 15.13 22.61
C GLY A 300 3.04 13.94 22.33
N VAL A 301 3.54 13.80 21.10
CA VAL A 301 4.41 12.71 20.67
C VAL A 301 5.82 13.24 20.50
N ASN A 302 6.78 12.66 21.24
CA ASN A 302 8.20 13.04 21.15
C ASN A 302 8.77 12.73 19.76
N ASP A 303 9.86 13.41 19.43
CA ASP A 303 10.70 13.04 18.28
C ASP A 303 11.16 11.57 18.38
N GLY A 304 11.42 10.97 17.23
CA GLY A 304 11.83 9.57 17.20
C GLY A 304 12.66 9.21 15.99
N GLN A 305 13.28 8.04 16.08
CA GLN A 305 14.06 7.47 14.99
C GLN A 305 14.10 5.95 15.07
N GLY A 306 14.34 5.31 13.95
CA GLY A 306 14.44 3.86 13.93
C GLY A 306 14.96 3.32 12.60
N ALA A 307 15.02 2.00 12.54
CA ALA A 307 15.38 1.29 11.32
C ALA A 307 14.55 0.01 11.18
N SER A 308 14.24 -0.33 9.95
CA SER A 308 13.58 -1.58 9.57
C SER A 308 14.43 -2.31 8.53
N PHE A 309 14.56 -3.61 8.70
CA PHE A 309 15.21 -4.51 7.73
C PHE A 309 14.16 -5.44 7.15
N SER A 310 14.19 -5.64 5.85
CA SER A 310 13.31 -6.54 5.12
C SER A 310 14.13 -7.40 4.16
N TYR A 311 13.77 -8.68 4.09
CA TYR A 311 14.27 -9.65 3.13
C TYR A 311 13.11 -10.46 2.60
N SER A 312 13.01 -10.61 1.29
CA SER A 312 12.13 -11.57 0.62
C SER A 312 12.81 -12.16 -0.61
N HIS A 313 12.50 -13.41 -0.93
CA HIS A 313 12.95 -14.05 -2.15
C HIS A 313 11.93 -15.08 -2.62
N SER A 314 11.57 -15.04 -3.90
CA SER A 314 10.58 -15.94 -4.49
C SER A 314 11.25 -17.11 -5.22
N PHE A 315 10.99 -18.33 -4.76
CA PHE A 315 11.46 -19.58 -5.35
C PHE A 315 10.35 -20.19 -6.21
N ASP A 316 10.66 -20.44 -7.48
CA ASP A 316 9.77 -21.11 -8.45
C ASP A 316 8.34 -20.50 -8.49
N GLU A 317 8.21 -19.22 -8.18
CA GLU A 317 6.92 -18.50 -8.09
C GLU A 317 5.88 -19.17 -7.17
N LYS A 318 6.32 -20.05 -6.28
CA LYS A 318 5.46 -20.82 -5.36
C LYS A 318 5.75 -20.55 -3.89
N TRP A 319 7.00 -20.29 -3.55
CA TRP A 319 7.45 -20.11 -2.18
C TRP A 319 8.18 -18.78 -2.05
N MET A 320 7.73 -17.95 -1.14
CA MET A 320 8.40 -16.69 -0.84
C MET A 320 8.65 -16.59 0.66
N PRO A 321 9.77 -17.15 1.15
CA PRO A 321 10.24 -16.85 2.50
C PRO A 321 10.55 -15.36 2.61
N PHE A 322 10.19 -14.78 3.74
CA PHE A 322 10.53 -13.40 4.08
C PHE A 322 10.98 -13.31 5.54
N PHE A 323 11.77 -12.31 5.82
CA PHE A 323 12.19 -11.96 7.17
C PHE A 323 12.16 -10.45 7.32
N ARG A 324 11.58 -9.99 8.43
CA ARG A 324 11.49 -8.57 8.74
C ARG A 324 11.87 -8.35 10.20
N ALA A 325 12.62 -7.27 10.45
CA ALA A 325 13.00 -6.87 11.80
C ALA A 325 13.03 -5.34 11.89
N GLY A 326 12.63 -4.78 13.03
CA GLY A 326 12.63 -3.35 13.23
C GLY A 326 13.00 -2.94 14.65
N TYR A 327 13.54 -1.73 14.75
CA TYR A 327 13.85 -1.06 16.01
C TYR A 327 13.43 0.40 15.91
N ALA A 328 12.78 0.90 16.96
CA ALA A 328 12.42 2.29 17.12
C ALA A 328 12.83 2.81 18.49
N LYS A 329 13.11 4.10 18.54
CA LYS A 329 13.23 4.87 19.76
C LYS A 329 12.28 6.05 19.64
N ASP A 330 11.24 6.05 20.47
CA ASP A 330 10.18 7.08 20.51
C ASP A 330 9.43 7.27 19.17
N GLY A 331 8.93 8.45 18.85
CA GLY A 331 8.22 8.78 17.61
C GLY A 331 6.78 8.27 17.52
N GLY A 332 6.20 7.77 18.63
CA GLY A 332 4.82 7.26 18.67
C GLY A 332 4.62 5.91 17.96
N THR A 333 5.69 5.13 17.79
CA THR A 333 5.60 3.80 17.18
C THR A 333 4.86 2.80 18.07
N LEU A 334 4.21 1.80 17.46
CA LEU A 334 3.46 0.77 18.18
C LEU A 334 4.37 -0.11 19.05
N LEU A 335 5.56 -0.43 18.55
CA LEU A 335 6.55 -1.27 19.23
C LEU A 335 7.94 -0.64 19.14
N GLN A 336 8.75 -0.84 20.19
CA GLN A 336 10.16 -0.45 20.15
C GLN A 336 11.03 -1.45 19.39
N LYS A 337 10.59 -2.71 19.27
CA LYS A 337 11.25 -3.79 18.53
C LYS A 337 10.23 -4.74 17.93
N SER A 338 10.50 -5.20 16.71
CA SER A 338 9.75 -6.27 16.05
C SER A 338 10.70 -7.20 15.27
N VAL A 339 10.34 -8.49 15.16
CA VAL A 339 11.03 -9.51 14.35
C VAL A 339 9.99 -10.39 13.69
#